data_51ec088b104331956cc795a3b31fd546
#
_entry.id   51ec088b104331956cc795a3b31fd546
#
_cell.length_a   1.000
_cell.length_b   1.000
_cell.length_c   1.000
_cell.angle_alpha   90.00
_cell.angle_beta   90.00
_cell.angle_gamma   90.00
#
_symmetry.space_group_name_H-M   'P 1'
#
loop_
_entity.id
_entity.type
_entity.pdbx_description
1 polymer ?
#
loop_
_entity_poly.entity_id
_entity_poly.type
_entity_poly.pdbx_seq_one_letter_code
_entity_poly.pdbx_strand_id
1 'polypeptide(L)'
;MNIPATLVPLVLLVGWGTPKAAPLRITFDNSKDVSKQTWKLDELHAQLPSDWSNYQFLVMELKASSPQMFQLSIETANGPATVRFLPYSNVWVRAAVPLSYFEKLPTKGTDMASISNKTHIGYFINLSGPYRPLEAVTGSSVSMQNPLRGASLEIRSIAVTRDSPGDAVLENHPLVDQFGQWIDGKWPGKVKSAEELKRDWAQEADSLQLGGYEYCAYGGYRNTKARATGFFRVEQINGRWWFVDPDGHLFFSTGADVTTPAIATPTEGRQSIFEALPPDNLNQPGLRGGASFLTWNLFRRFGDDWQSKWVDFTIRRMQSWGLNTTGNWSSPQLWNSHRVAYTVPLRGWETKVNYMGMPDVYSDEFVETCDRAAAEQCSRRARDPYLLGYFTANEPPWPGREEALVEMILDGPDTTTRRELKKFLIEGDTPERRKSFVYQAYSRYLDVILQAVKKHDPNHLNLGMRFAGGRAPDEMIKASRVFDVYSLNSYDYVPRREMLEHAYELTGRPLMIGEFHFGVPGRGLSAGLRQAANDRERGVAYRYYMENAAAMPALIGAHWFQWMDEPNTGRFDGENYNIGFVDVTDRPYKDFLEEVKETQKLLYAVHSGERAPSSKQARVH
;
A
#
# COMPACT_ATOMS: atom_id res chain seq x y z
N MET A 1 34.41 -64.36 5.94
CA MET A 1 33.29 -63.40 6.21
C MET A 1 33.59 -62.11 5.46
N ASN A 2 32.94 -61.91 4.31
CA ASN A 2 33.12 -60.73 3.47
C ASN A 2 32.16 -59.65 3.92
N ILE A 3 32.68 -58.45 4.23
CA ILE A 3 31.92 -57.25 4.51
C ILE A 3 31.72 -56.54 3.18
N PRO A 4 30.47 -56.18 2.76
CA PRO A 4 30.27 -55.45 1.52
C PRO A 4 30.59 -53.98 1.71
N ALA A 5 31.32 -53.42 0.76
CA ALA A 5 31.63 -51.99 0.66
C ALA A 5 30.38 -51.20 0.33
N THR A 6 30.03 -50.26 1.19
CA THR A 6 28.96 -49.29 0.98
C THR A 6 29.43 -48.21 0.00
N LEU A 7 28.82 -48.15 -1.18
CA LEU A 7 29.00 -47.06 -2.14
C LEU A 7 28.38 -45.76 -1.56
N VAL A 8 29.21 -44.78 -1.24
CA VAL A 8 28.82 -43.41 -0.96
C VAL A 8 28.61 -42.73 -2.31
N PRO A 9 27.43 -42.11 -2.57
CA PRO A 9 27.26 -41.37 -3.81
C PRO A 9 28.13 -40.10 -3.79
N LEU A 10 29.00 -40.03 -4.78
CA LEU A 10 29.82 -38.84 -5.06
C LEU A 10 28.90 -37.70 -5.49
N VAL A 11 28.62 -36.76 -4.57
CA VAL A 11 27.98 -35.49 -4.91
C VAL A 11 28.99 -34.70 -5.73
N LEU A 12 28.79 -34.66 -7.03
CA LEU A 12 29.49 -33.75 -7.92
C LEU A 12 29.12 -32.30 -7.52
N LEU A 13 29.93 -31.69 -6.66
CA LEU A 13 30.05 -30.25 -6.54
C LEU A 13 30.51 -29.72 -7.90
N VAL A 14 29.57 -29.30 -8.74
CA VAL A 14 29.90 -28.53 -9.95
C VAL A 14 30.48 -27.21 -9.45
N GLY A 15 31.81 -27.14 -9.52
CA GLY A 15 32.58 -25.97 -9.13
C GLY A 15 32.14 -24.74 -9.94
N TRP A 16 31.84 -23.69 -9.26
CA TRP A 16 31.59 -22.34 -9.78
C TRP A 16 32.93 -21.75 -10.27
N GLY A 17 33.42 -22.22 -11.42
CA GLY A 17 34.70 -21.82 -12.01
C GLY A 17 34.64 -21.77 -13.52
N THR A 18 33.78 -20.93 -14.09
CA THR A 18 33.89 -20.47 -15.49
C THR A 18 34.34 -19.02 -15.51
N PRO A 19 35.07 -18.55 -16.55
CA PRO A 19 35.53 -17.16 -16.61
C PRO A 19 34.33 -16.21 -16.49
N LYS A 20 34.39 -15.29 -15.51
CA LYS A 20 33.38 -14.26 -15.31
C LYS A 20 33.24 -13.47 -16.61
N ALA A 21 32.14 -13.66 -17.32
CA ALA A 21 31.75 -12.68 -18.33
C ALA A 21 31.69 -11.30 -17.67
N ALA A 22 32.05 -10.25 -18.40
CA ALA A 22 31.93 -8.89 -17.88
C ALA A 22 30.49 -8.65 -17.42
N PRO A 23 30.27 -8.02 -16.24
CA PRO A 23 28.91 -7.76 -15.76
C PRO A 23 28.12 -6.98 -16.81
N LEU A 24 26.87 -7.37 -17.03
CA LEU A 24 25.94 -6.55 -17.81
C LEU A 24 25.70 -5.26 -17.03
N ARG A 25 25.98 -4.13 -17.64
CA ARG A 25 25.74 -2.82 -17.03
C ARG A 25 24.74 -2.03 -17.87
N ILE A 26 23.68 -1.60 -17.22
CA ILE A 26 22.60 -0.80 -17.79
C ILE A 26 22.67 0.57 -17.16
N THR A 27 22.69 1.64 -17.95
CA THR A 27 22.46 3.00 -17.47
C THR A 27 21.11 3.46 -18.02
N PHE A 28 20.23 3.85 -17.12
CA PHE A 28 18.92 4.34 -17.52
C PHE A 28 18.98 5.81 -17.97
N ASP A 29 18.37 6.10 -19.10
CA ASP A 29 18.34 7.44 -19.71
C ASP A 29 17.27 8.30 -19.00
N ASN A 30 17.72 9.23 -18.15
CA ASN A 30 16.84 10.12 -17.40
C ASN A 30 16.22 11.27 -18.22
N SER A 31 16.52 11.36 -19.51
CA SER A 31 15.80 12.26 -20.43
C SER A 31 14.49 11.69 -20.96
N LYS A 32 14.17 10.44 -20.62
CA LYS A 32 12.99 9.71 -21.07
C LYS A 32 12.08 9.38 -19.90
N ASP A 33 10.77 9.45 -20.12
CA ASP A 33 9.76 8.99 -19.15
C ASP A 33 9.91 7.48 -18.85
N VAL A 34 10.31 6.70 -19.87
CA VAL A 34 10.61 5.27 -19.74
C VAL A 34 11.93 4.96 -20.44
N SER A 35 12.90 4.47 -19.70
CA SER A 35 14.14 3.93 -20.24
C SER A 35 14.07 2.40 -20.22
N LYS A 36 14.27 1.76 -21.41
CA LYS A 36 14.21 0.30 -21.59
C LYS A 36 15.48 -0.20 -22.29
N GLN A 37 15.97 -1.35 -21.82
CA GLN A 37 17.01 -2.14 -22.46
C GLN A 37 16.51 -3.58 -22.63
N THR A 38 16.81 -4.17 -23.79
CA THR A 38 16.41 -5.55 -24.13
C THR A 38 17.62 -6.32 -24.62
N TRP A 39 17.69 -7.61 -24.29
CA TRP A 39 18.73 -8.54 -24.72
C TRP A 39 18.09 -9.82 -25.25
N LYS A 40 18.71 -10.40 -26.28
CA LYS A 40 18.45 -11.78 -26.66
C LYS A 40 19.04 -12.75 -25.65
N LEU A 41 18.58 -13.98 -25.68
CA LEU A 41 18.97 -14.99 -24.69
C LEU A 41 20.47 -15.27 -24.69
N ASP A 42 21.09 -15.35 -25.89
CA ASP A 42 22.53 -15.55 -26.09
C ASP A 42 23.38 -14.36 -25.67
N GLU A 43 22.84 -13.15 -25.72
CA GLU A 43 23.48 -11.92 -25.22
C GLU A 43 23.49 -11.85 -23.69
N LEU A 44 22.49 -12.49 -23.04
CA LEU A 44 22.44 -12.57 -21.57
C LEU A 44 23.45 -13.59 -21.03
N HIS A 45 23.39 -14.81 -21.52
CA HIS A 45 24.32 -15.87 -21.20
C HIS A 45 24.18 -17.01 -22.20
N ALA A 46 25.30 -17.43 -22.82
CA ALA A 46 25.33 -18.42 -23.90
C ALA A 46 24.77 -19.82 -23.53
N GLN A 47 24.62 -20.12 -22.23
CA GLN A 47 24.12 -21.41 -21.73
C GLN A 47 22.66 -21.39 -21.28
N LEU A 48 21.96 -20.25 -21.39
CA LEU A 48 20.54 -20.18 -21.03
C LEU A 48 19.72 -20.96 -22.07
N PRO A 49 18.91 -21.94 -21.65
CA PRO A 49 18.02 -22.65 -22.58
C PRO A 49 16.87 -21.74 -23.01
N SER A 50 16.22 -22.04 -24.14
CA SER A 50 15.02 -21.35 -24.61
C SER A 50 13.74 -21.85 -23.93
N ASP A 51 13.74 -23.06 -23.39
CA ASP A 51 12.63 -23.63 -22.62
C ASP A 51 12.96 -23.62 -21.12
N TRP A 52 12.20 -22.86 -20.34
CA TRP A 52 12.36 -22.75 -18.88
C TRP A 52 11.32 -23.55 -18.10
N SER A 53 10.43 -24.27 -18.75
CA SER A 53 9.33 -25.03 -18.10
C SER A 53 9.81 -26.08 -17.09
N ASN A 54 11.04 -26.59 -17.26
CA ASN A 54 11.67 -27.58 -16.38
C ASN A 54 12.50 -26.97 -15.24
N TYR A 55 12.51 -25.64 -15.10
CA TYR A 55 13.21 -24.91 -14.05
C TYR A 55 12.19 -24.26 -13.11
N GLN A 56 12.64 -23.86 -11.93
CA GLN A 56 11.78 -23.25 -10.91
C GLN A 56 12.21 -21.84 -10.52
N PHE A 57 13.48 -21.48 -10.72
CA PHE A 57 14.02 -20.20 -10.30
C PHE A 57 14.84 -19.52 -11.40
N LEU A 58 14.63 -18.20 -11.54
CA LEU A 58 15.58 -17.30 -12.18
C LEU A 58 16.52 -16.77 -11.10
N VAL A 59 17.80 -17.11 -11.19
CA VAL A 59 18.81 -16.69 -10.21
C VAL A 59 19.68 -15.61 -10.80
N MET A 60 19.76 -14.47 -10.13
CA MET A 60 20.59 -13.33 -10.54
C MET A 60 21.42 -12.80 -9.37
N GLU A 61 22.67 -12.41 -9.65
CA GLU A 61 23.40 -11.53 -8.74
C GLU A 61 23.45 -10.13 -9.35
N LEU A 62 22.80 -9.18 -8.69
CA LEU A 62 22.55 -7.85 -9.24
C LEU A 62 22.76 -6.74 -8.19
N LYS A 63 23.01 -5.51 -8.70
CA LYS A 63 23.14 -4.30 -7.90
C LYS A 63 22.51 -3.12 -8.63
N ALA A 64 21.52 -2.45 -8.02
CA ALA A 64 20.93 -1.22 -8.52
C ALA A 64 21.51 0.00 -7.79
N SER A 65 21.87 1.06 -8.53
CA SER A 65 22.45 2.27 -7.94
C SER A 65 21.42 3.20 -7.30
N SER A 66 20.13 3.03 -7.60
CA SER A 66 19.05 3.86 -7.08
C SER A 66 17.95 3.03 -6.42
N PRO A 67 17.20 3.56 -5.45
CA PRO A 67 16.07 2.88 -4.82
C PRO A 67 14.79 3.02 -5.69
N GLN A 68 14.93 2.87 -7.00
CA GLN A 68 13.81 2.91 -7.92
C GLN A 68 13.42 1.51 -8.37
N MET A 69 12.12 1.27 -8.40
CA MET A 69 11.56 0.03 -8.94
C MET A 69 11.73 0.00 -10.45
N PHE A 70 12.13 -1.14 -10.99
CA PHE A 70 12.15 -1.39 -12.42
C PHE A 70 11.28 -2.58 -12.81
N GLN A 71 10.84 -2.63 -14.05
CA GLN A 71 10.19 -3.80 -14.60
C GLN A 71 11.26 -4.76 -15.09
N LEU A 72 11.15 -6.02 -14.66
CA LEU A 72 11.93 -7.15 -15.18
C LEU A 72 10.99 -8.00 -16.01
N SER A 73 11.29 -8.16 -17.29
CA SER A 73 10.49 -8.97 -18.21
C SER A 73 11.30 -10.11 -18.77
N ILE A 74 10.70 -11.28 -18.81
CA ILE A 74 11.14 -12.44 -19.61
C ILE A 74 10.40 -12.33 -20.93
N GLU A 75 11.13 -12.10 -22.03
CA GLU A 75 10.58 -12.02 -23.37
C GLU A 75 10.32 -13.43 -23.90
N THR A 76 9.10 -13.73 -24.34
CA THR A 76 8.71 -15.02 -24.92
C THR A 76 8.16 -14.86 -26.34
N ALA A 77 8.01 -15.94 -27.07
CA ALA A 77 7.38 -15.91 -28.40
C ALA A 77 5.93 -15.36 -28.35
N ASN A 78 5.26 -15.43 -27.20
CA ASN A 78 3.89 -14.97 -26.96
C ASN A 78 3.81 -13.60 -26.26
N GLY A 79 4.92 -12.86 -26.21
CA GLY A 79 5.03 -11.56 -25.54
C GLY A 79 5.71 -11.66 -24.17
N PRO A 80 5.88 -10.51 -23.48
CA PRO A 80 6.61 -10.46 -22.21
C PRO A 80 5.82 -11.06 -21.05
N ALA A 81 6.52 -11.74 -20.14
CA ALA A 81 6.08 -12.05 -18.78
C ALA A 81 6.82 -11.11 -17.82
N THR A 82 6.12 -10.35 -16.99
CA THR A 82 6.70 -9.19 -16.31
C THR A 82 6.38 -9.15 -14.82
N VAL A 83 7.39 -8.78 -14.04
CA VAL A 83 7.26 -8.39 -12.63
C VAL A 83 7.89 -7.01 -12.41
N ARG A 84 7.47 -6.30 -11.35
CA ARG A 84 8.18 -5.13 -10.85
C ARG A 84 9.17 -5.56 -9.78
N PHE A 85 10.39 -5.08 -9.87
CA PHE A 85 11.51 -5.52 -9.04
C PHE A 85 12.17 -4.33 -8.36
N LEU A 86 12.42 -4.44 -7.07
CA LEU A 86 13.08 -3.42 -6.27
C LEU A 86 14.13 -4.05 -5.36
N PRO A 87 15.43 -4.07 -5.77
CA PRO A 87 16.51 -4.52 -4.91
C PRO A 87 16.92 -3.42 -3.92
N TYR A 88 17.58 -3.80 -2.84
CA TYR A 88 18.21 -2.84 -1.94
C TYR A 88 19.21 -1.97 -2.70
N SER A 89 19.16 -0.66 -2.46
CA SER A 89 19.96 0.33 -3.21
C SER A 89 21.45 0.24 -2.90
N ASN A 90 22.28 0.23 -3.94
CA ASN A 90 23.74 0.11 -3.87
C ASN A 90 24.29 -1.15 -3.22
N VAL A 91 23.52 -2.23 -3.20
CA VAL A 91 23.82 -3.50 -2.53
C VAL A 91 23.83 -4.63 -3.56
N TRP A 92 24.85 -5.48 -3.50
CA TRP A 92 24.85 -6.73 -4.24
C TRP A 92 23.89 -7.72 -3.57
N VAL A 93 22.91 -8.18 -4.32
CA VAL A 93 21.95 -9.20 -3.87
C VAL A 93 21.98 -10.39 -4.81
N ARG A 94 21.85 -11.59 -4.24
CA ARG A 94 21.48 -12.78 -4.98
C ARG A 94 19.97 -12.93 -4.85
N ALA A 95 19.28 -12.85 -5.98
CA ALA A 95 17.85 -13.03 -6.08
C ALA A 95 17.55 -14.38 -6.73
N ALA A 96 16.85 -15.26 -6.01
CA ALA A 96 16.33 -16.53 -6.51
C ALA A 96 14.82 -16.38 -6.75
N VAL A 97 14.46 -15.79 -7.89
CA VAL A 97 13.08 -15.43 -8.22
C VAL A 97 12.31 -16.64 -8.73
N PRO A 98 11.21 -17.06 -8.07
CA PRO A 98 10.37 -18.15 -8.58
C PRO A 98 9.84 -17.84 -9.98
N LEU A 99 10.02 -18.73 -10.95
CA LEU A 99 9.52 -18.56 -12.32
C LEU A 99 8.00 -18.50 -12.37
N SER A 100 7.31 -19.14 -11.42
CA SER A 100 5.85 -19.06 -11.28
C SER A 100 5.31 -17.63 -11.09
N TYR A 101 6.15 -16.68 -10.67
CA TYR A 101 5.78 -15.25 -10.56
C TYR A 101 5.56 -14.60 -11.93
N PHE A 102 6.17 -15.14 -12.97
CA PHE A 102 6.01 -14.67 -14.35
C PHE A 102 4.87 -15.38 -15.09
N GLU A 103 4.42 -16.52 -14.58
CA GLU A 103 3.43 -17.36 -15.24
C GLU A 103 2.00 -17.05 -14.84
N LYS A 104 1.76 -16.74 -13.56
CA LYS A 104 0.41 -16.46 -13.03
C LYS A 104 0.42 -15.63 -11.76
N LEU A 105 -0.64 -14.83 -11.57
CA LEU A 105 -0.89 -14.16 -10.30
C LEU A 105 -1.41 -15.17 -9.27
N PRO A 106 -0.84 -15.21 -8.05
CA PRO A 106 -1.37 -16.02 -6.96
C PRO A 106 -2.83 -15.68 -6.65
N THR A 107 -3.54 -16.67 -6.12
CA THR A 107 -4.95 -16.54 -5.72
C THR A 107 -5.15 -16.53 -4.21
N LYS A 108 -4.10 -16.80 -3.43
CA LYS A 108 -4.15 -16.76 -1.96
C LYS A 108 -3.88 -15.33 -1.47
N GLY A 109 -4.84 -14.75 -0.79
CA GLY A 109 -4.77 -13.41 -0.21
C GLY A 109 -6.15 -12.80 -0.05
N THR A 110 -6.26 -11.77 0.79
CA THR A 110 -7.52 -11.08 1.13
C THR A 110 -7.64 -9.72 0.47
N ASP A 111 -6.52 -9.16 0.00
CA ASP A 111 -6.43 -7.87 -0.69
C ASP A 111 -5.38 -7.93 -1.81
N MET A 112 -5.34 -6.91 -2.65
CA MET A 112 -4.42 -6.86 -3.80
C MET A 112 -2.96 -6.88 -3.38
N ALA A 113 -2.58 -6.20 -2.29
CA ALA A 113 -1.20 -6.18 -1.83
C ALA A 113 -0.73 -7.58 -1.38
N SER A 114 -1.52 -8.31 -0.59
CA SER A 114 -1.19 -9.66 -0.14
C SER A 114 -1.04 -10.66 -1.29
N ILE A 115 -1.77 -10.46 -2.39
CA ILE A 115 -1.67 -11.29 -3.58
C ILE A 115 -0.44 -10.92 -4.41
N SER A 116 -0.22 -9.65 -4.67
CA SER A 116 0.77 -9.18 -5.65
C SER A 116 2.15 -8.92 -5.06
N ASN A 117 2.25 -8.57 -3.78
CA ASN A 117 3.52 -8.21 -3.16
C ASN A 117 4.24 -9.42 -2.58
N LYS A 118 5.55 -9.51 -2.80
CA LYS A 118 6.42 -10.59 -2.32
C LYS A 118 7.70 -10.02 -1.73
N THR A 119 7.89 -10.29 -0.44
CA THR A 119 9.09 -9.91 0.31
C THR A 119 10.15 -10.98 0.21
N HIS A 120 11.37 -10.58 -0.10
CA HIS A 120 12.55 -11.42 -0.19
C HIS A 120 13.71 -10.83 0.61
N ILE A 121 14.77 -11.62 0.86
CA ILE A 121 16.00 -11.09 1.47
C ILE A 121 16.75 -10.29 0.41
N GLY A 122 16.85 -8.98 0.59
CA GLY A 122 17.58 -8.08 -0.30
C GLY A 122 16.75 -7.45 -1.43
N TYR A 123 15.50 -7.85 -1.62
CA TYR A 123 14.65 -7.26 -2.66
C TYR A 123 13.15 -7.46 -2.38
N PHE A 124 12.35 -6.72 -3.13
CA PHE A 124 10.90 -6.78 -3.17
C PHE A 124 10.44 -7.03 -4.61
N ILE A 125 9.37 -7.80 -4.78
CA ILE A 125 8.72 -8.01 -6.08
C ILE A 125 7.23 -7.70 -5.98
N ASN A 126 6.73 -6.97 -7.00
CA ASN A 126 5.29 -6.83 -7.22
C ASN A 126 4.89 -7.58 -8.51
N LEU A 127 3.92 -8.48 -8.38
CA LEU A 127 3.42 -9.34 -9.45
C LEU A 127 2.37 -8.58 -10.26
N SER A 128 2.81 -7.69 -11.14
CA SER A 128 1.92 -6.82 -11.93
C SER A 128 1.48 -7.43 -13.26
N GLY A 129 2.16 -8.49 -13.75
CA GLY A 129 1.96 -9.06 -15.09
C GLY A 129 2.37 -8.10 -16.21
N PRO A 130 2.17 -8.44 -17.45
CA PRO A 130 1.48 -9.64 -17.94
C PRO A 130 2.18 -10.96 -17.59
N TYR A 131 1.41 -12.05 -17.58
CA TYR A 131 1.90 -13.40 -17.27
C TYR A 131 1.90 -14.24 -18.55
N ARG A 132 2.92 -15.12 -18.70
CA ARG A 132 3.06 -16.01 -19.87
C ARG A 132 3.71 -17.33 -19.47
N PRO A 133 3.40 -18.45 -20.14
CA PRO A 133 4.19 -19.66 -20.08
C PRO A 133 5.64 -19.41 -20.55
N LEU A 134 6.61 -20.09 -19.93
CA LEU A 134 8.03 -19.87 -20.18
C LEU A 134 8.67 -20.99 -21.02
N GLU A 135 7.92 -21.59 -21.95
CA GLU A 135 8.35 -22.68 -22.84
C GLU A 135 9.17 -22.18 -24.05
N ALA A 136 9.04 -20.89 -24.42
CA ALA A 136 9.69 -20.32 -25.59
C ALA A 136 10.26 -18.93 -25.27
N VAL A 137 11.27 -18.90 -24.38
CA VAL A 137 11.97 -17.67 -23.98
C VAL A 137 12.93 -17.23 -25.09
N THR A 138 12.85 -15.97 -25.46
CA THR A 138 13.66 -15.34 -26.51
C THR A 138 14.67 -14.35 -25.96
N GLY A 139 14.50 -13.88 -24.73
CA GLY A 139 15.38 -12.91 -24.09
C GLY A 139 14.83 -12.36 -22.78
N SER A 140 15.36 -11.23 -22.39
CA SER A 140 14.88 -10.46 -21.22
C SER A 140 14.98 -8.96 -21.49
N SER A 141 14.16 -8.18 -20.78
CA SER A 141 14.30 -6.74 -20.78
C SER A 141 14.13 -6.16 -19.37
N VAL A 142 14.73 -5.00 -19.16
CA VAL A 142 14.47 -4.16 -17.99
C VAL A 142 14.01 -2.78 -18.43
N SER A 143 13.06 -2.19 -17.71
CA SER A 143 12.63 -0.82 -17.95
C SER A 143 12.37 -0.08 -16.63
N MET A 144 12.70 1.21 -16.58
CA MET A 144 12.49 2.07 -15.42
C MET A 144 11.71 3.30 -15.86
N GLN A 145 10.69 3.65 -15.08
CA GLN A 145 9.92 4.88 -15.28
C GLN A 145 10.60 6.04 -14.53
N ASN A 146 10.65 7.21 -15.17
CA ASN A 146 11.22 8.44 -14.63
C ASN A 146 12.57 8.21 -13.93
N PRO A 147 13.60 7.66 -14.64
CA PRO A 147 14.86 7.30 -14.01
C PRO A 147 15.55 8.52 -13.40
N LEU A 148 16.12 8.36 -12.23
CA LEU A 148 17.01 9.37 -11.65
C LEU A 148 18.29 9.48 -12.46
N ARG A 149 18.91 10.66 -12.41
CA ARG A 149 20.22 10.89 -13.06
C ARG A 149 21.26 9.88 -12.54
N GLY A 150 21.84 9.11 -13.46
CA GLY A 150 22.85 8.11 -13.15
C GLY A 150 22.30 6.80 -12.59
N ALA A 151 20.97 6.59 -12.62
CA ALA A 151 20.39 5.31 -12.25
C ALA A 151 20.93 4.19 -13.15
N SER A 152 21.40 3.11 -12.53
CA SER A 152 22.01 1.98 -13.23
C SER A 152 21.69 0.66 -12.56
N LEU A 153 21.75 -0.42 -13.34
CA LEU A 153 21.66 -1.80 -12.88
C LEU A 153 22.89 -2.58 -13.38
N GLU A 154 23.54 -3.29 -12.49
CA GLU A 154 24.62 -4.22 -12.81
C GLU A 154 24.17 -5.64 -12.52
N ILE A 155 24.37 -6.57 -13.46
CA ILE A 155 24.09 -8.00 -13.30
C ILE A 155 25.39 -8.76 -13.59
N ARG A 156 25.94 -9.44 -12.58
CA ARG A 156 27.20 -10.17 -12.73
C ARG A 156 27.04 -11.68 -12.95
N SER A 157 25.83 -12.20 -12.68
CA SER A 157 25.47 -13.58 -13.03
C SER A 157 23.97 -13.70 -13.25
N ILE A 158 23.59 -14.59 -14.17
CA ILE A 158 22.21 -14.97 -14.47
C ILE A 158 22.16 -16.47 -14.82
N ALA A 159 21.21 -17.18 -14.25
CA ALA A 159 21.00 -18.61 -14.51
C ALA A 159 19.53 -18.98 -14.24
N VAL A 160 19.09 -20.11 -14.80
CA VAL A 160 17.86 -20.78 -14.38
C VAL A 160 18.19 -22.09 -13.67
N THR A 161 17.51 -22.37 -12.54
CA THR A 161 17.81 -23.53 -11.70
C THR A 161 16.55 -24.28 -11.30
N ARG A 162 16.69 -25.57 -10.99
CA ARG A 162 15.59 -26.38 -10.44
C ARG A 162 15.43 -26.16 -8.94
N ASP A 163 16.56 -26.03 -8.24
CA ASP A 163 16.60 -25.83 -6.80
C ASP A 163 16.95 -24.38 -6.49
N SER A 164 16.37 -23.82 -5.40
CA SER A 164 16.68 -22.48 -4.94
C SER A 164 18.04 -22.45 -4.24
N PRO A 165 19.00 -21.63 -4.70
CA PRO A 165 20.23 -21.39 -3.94
C PRO A 165 20.01 -20.45 -2.73
N GLY A 166 18.78 -19.95 -2.54
CA GLY A 166 18.41 -18.98 -1.54
C GLY A 166 18.74 -17.53 -1.92
N ASP A 167 17.94 -16.62 -1.41
CA ASP A 167 18.20 -15.19 -1.50
C ASP A 167 19.32 -14.80 -0.53
N ALA A 168 20.11 -13.77 -0.87
CA ALA A 168 21.15 -13.28 0.01
C ALA A 168 21.51 -11.81 -0.29
N VAL A 169 21.81 -11.07 0.77
CA VAL A 169 22.59 -9.83 0.70
C VAL A 169 24.06 -10.22 0.67
N LEU A 170 24.80 -9.75 -0.32
CA LEU A 170 26.20 -10.17 -0.58
C LEU A 170 27.21 -9.12 -0.08
N GLU A 171 26.82 -8.30 0.86
CA GLU A 171 27.68 -7.29 1.51
C GLU A 171 28.15 -7.80 2.90
N ASN A 172 29.30 -7.30 3.34
CA ASN A 172 29.96 -7.74 4.58
C ASN A 172 29.78 -6.75 5.74
N HIS A 173 28.88 -5.80 5.62
CA HIS A 173 28.64 -4.77 6.62
C HIS A 173 27.14 -4.52 6.81
N PRO A 174 26.69 -3.97 7.95
CA PRO A 174 25.32 -3.53 8.13
C PRO A 174 24.92 -2.46 7.11
N LEU A 175 23.64 -2.47 6.75
CA LEU A 175 23.04 -1.53 5.79
C LEU A 175 22.15 -0.49 6.46
N VAL A 176 21.61 -0.82 7.65
CA VAL A 176 20.70 0.04 8.42
C VAL A 176 21.34 0.35 9.77
N ASP A 177 21.43 1.65 10.09
CA ASP A 177 21.98 2.11 11.36
C ASP A 177 21.00 1.95 12.53
N GLN A 178 21.46 2.26 13.74
CA GLN A 178 20.68 2.19 14.95
C GLN A 178 19.44 3.12 14.98
N PHE A 179 19.33 4.07 14.07
CA PHE A 179 18.16 4.96 13.92
C PHE A 179 17.18 4.48 12.85
N GLY A 180 17.49 3.39 12.15
CA GLY A 180 16.70 2.86 11.04
C GLY A 180 17.01 3.52 9.70
N GLN A 181 18.11 4.27 9.58
CA GLN A 181 18.52 4.97 8.36
C GLN A 181 19.47 4.10 7.52
N TRP A 182 19.43 4.29 6.20
CA TRP A 182 20.33 3.64 5.25
C TRP A 182 21.78 4.13 5.45
N ILE A 183 22.72 3.25 5.81
CA ILE A 183 24.09 3.62 6.19
C ILE A 183 24.82 4.32 5.05
N ASP A 184 24.82 3.73 3.85
CA ASP A 184 25.53 4.25 2.68
C ASP A 184 24.84 5.46 2.03
N GLY A 185 23.60 5.77 2.42
CA GLY A 185 22.87 6.91 1.93
C GLY A 185 23.41 8.24 2.44
N LYS A 186 23.52 9.22 1.55
CA LYS A 186 23.95 10.59 1.87
C LYS A 186 22.82 11.55 1.53
N TRP A 187 22.30 12.27 2.53
CA TRP A 187 21.32 13.33 2.34
C TRP A 187 21.49 14.41 3.41
N PRO A 188 21.09 15.66 3.11
CA PRO A 188 21.07 16.73 4.10
C PRO A 188 20.21 16.35 5.31
N GLY A 189 20.73 16.55 6.53
CA GLY A 189 20.00 16.25 7.76
C GLY A 189 19.94 14.77 8.15
N LYS A 190 20.72 13.86 7.52
CA LYS A 190 20.88 12.48 8.04
C LYS A 190 21.37 12.53 9.49
N VAL A 191 20.66 11.87 10.40
CA VAL A 191 21.01 11.83 11.83
C VAL A 191 22.34 11.12 12.02
N LYS A 192 23.21 11.74 12.83
CA LYS A 192 24.54 11.19 13.16
C LYS A 192 24.67 10.85 14.64
N SER A 193 23.85 11.46 15.50
CA SER A 193 23.87 11.19 16.93
C SER A 193 22.51 11.40 17.58
N ALA A 194 22.32 10.81 18.77
CA ALA A 194 21.10 10.99 19.55
C ALA A 194 20.93 12.45 20.05
N GLU A 195 22.04 13.17 20.30
CA GLU A 195 22.02 14.56 20.72
C GLU A 195 21.56 15.49 19.62
N GLU A 196 21.97 15.23 18.36
CA GLU A 196 21.46 15.95 17.20
C GLU A 196 19.96 15.75 17.05
N LEU A 197 19.50 14.51 17.15
CA LEU A 197 18.08 14.15 17.03
C LEU A 197 17.23 14.81 18.12
N LYS A 198 17.72 14.84 19.37
CA LYS A 198 17.03 15.51 20.49
C LYS A 198 16.90 17.03 20.26
N ARG A 199 17.90 17.68 19.68
CA ARG A 199 17.81 19.10 19.33
C ARG A 199 16.76 19.35 18.25
N ASP A 200 16.74 18.53 17.21
CA ASP A 200 15.76 18.64 16.12
C ASP A 200 14.33 18.49 16.63
N TRP A 201 14.10 17.54 17.53
CA TRP A 201 12.79 17.31 18.15
C TRP A 201 12.35 18.48 19.05
N ALA A 202 13.28 19.09 19.80
CA ALA A 202 12.98 20.25 20.63
C ALA A 202 12.58 21.45 19.76
N GLN A 203 13.35 21.73 18.70
CA GLN A 203 13.02 22.81 17.76
C GLN A 203 11.66 22.63 17.10
N GLU A 204 11.30 21.39 16.74
CA GLU A 204 9.98 21.11 16.19
C GLU A 204 8.86 21.41 17.22
N ALA A 205 9.01 20.93 18.45
CA ALA A 205 8.03 21.12 19.51
C ALA A 205 7.68 22.59 19.74
N ASP A 206 8.72 23.46 19.71
CA ASP A 206 8.57 24.91 19.85
C ASP A 206 7.93 25.57 18.61
N SER A 207 8.05 24.96 17.43
CA SER A 207 7.53 25.49 16.17
C SER A 207 6.09 25.15 15.87
N LEU A 208 5.48 24.19 16.59
CA LEU A 208 4.10 23.75 16.36
C LEU A 208 3.10 24.85 16.79
N GLN A 209 2.52 25.49 15.80
CA GLN A 209 1.44 26.48 16.00
C GLN A 209 0.09 25.80 15.82
N LEU A 210 -0.79 25.93 16.81
CA LEU A 210 -2.15 25.42 16.74
C LEU A 210 -3.10 26.49 16.15
N GLY A 211 -4.04 26.04 15.31
CA GLY A 211 -5.06 26.93 14.74
C GLY A 211 -4.70 27.48 13.35
N GLY A 212 -5.53 28.41 12.87
CA GLY A 212 -5.37 29.02 11.54
C GLY A 212 -6.17 28.36 10.42
N TYR A 213 -6.93 27.29 10.73
CA TYR A 213 -7.78 26.60 9.75
C TYR A 213 -9.29 26.76 10.02
N GLU A 214 -9.66 27.53 11.03
CA GLU A 214 -11.07 27.74 11.42
C GLU A 214 -11.85 26.44 11.68
N TYR A 215 -11.19 25.42 12.26
CA TYR A 215 -11.82 24.15 12.59
C TYR A 215 -12.49 24.16 13.97
N CYS A 216 -13.65 23.49 14.06
CA CYS A 216 -14.31 23.18 15.33
C CYS A 216 -13.66 21.97 16.02
N ALA A 217 -14.21 21.52 17.15
CA ALA A 217 -13.68 20.39 17.92
C ALA A 217 -13.63 19.08 17.11
N TYR A 218 -14.56 18.87 16.20
CA TYR A 218 -14.61 17.69 15.33
C TYR A 218 -13.81 17.85 14.03
N GLY A 219 -13.24 19.02 13.75
CA GLY A 219 -12.48 19.30 12.55
C GLY A 219 -13.30 19.87 11.38
N GLY A 220 -14.59 20.14 11.58
CA GLY A 220 -15.44 20.82 10.60
C GLY A 220 -15.15 22.32 10.51
N TYR A 221 -15.48 22.95 9.38
CA TYR A 221 -15.21 24.35 9.11
C TYR A 221 -16.19 25.26 9.87
N ARG A 222 -15.70 25.95 10.87
CA ARG A 222 -16.47 26.72 11.86
C ARG A 222 -17.35 27.81 11.24
N ASN A 223 -16.96 28.37 10.09
CA ASN A 223 -17.69 29.40 9.38
C ASN A 223 -18.89 28.87 8.58
N THR A 224 -19.24 27.59 8.74
CA THR A 224 -20.39 26.97 8.10
C THR A 224 -21.36 26.45 9.15
N LYS A 225 -22.65 26.32 8.78
CA LYS A 225 -23.66 25.80 9.69
C LYS A 225 -24.76 25.05 8.93
N ALA A 226 -24.94 23.78 9.29
CA ALA A 226 -26.09 22.95 8.95
C ALA A 226 -26.74 22.45 10.25
N ARG A 227 -27.70 21.53 10.16
CA ARG A 227 -28.33 20.95 11.35
C ARG A 227 -27.37 20.02 12.08
N ALA A 228 -27.16 20.24 13.37
CA ALA A 228 -26.44 19.31 14.25
C ALA A 228 -27.27 18.03 14.47
N THR A 229 -26.60 16.86 14.44
CA THR A 229 -27.26 15.55 14.65
C THR A 229 -26.57 14.69 15.70
N GLY A 230 -25.42 15.12 16.20
CA GLY A 230 -24.61 14.37 17.16
C GLY A 230 -23.69 13.33 16.54
N PHE A 231 -23.78 13.09 15.24
CA PHE A 231 -22.95 12.15 14.48
C PHE A 231 -22.60 12.72 13.11
N PHE A 232 -21.53 12.24 12.51
CA PHE A 232 -21.20 12.55 11.13
C PHE A 232 -22.26 12.00 10.18
N ARG A 233 -22.58 12.76 9.17
CA ARG A 233 -23.47 12.37 8.07
C ARG A 233 -22.99 12.95 6.75
N VAL A 234 -23.56 12.53 5.64
CA VAL A 234 -23.36 13.14 4.33
C VAL A 234 -24.59 13.93 3.92
N GLU A 235 -24.36 15.09 3.30
CA GLU A 235 -25.44 15.97 2.86
C GLU A 235 -25.01 16.75 1.62
N GLN A 236 -25.96 16.95 0.68
CA GLN A 236 -25.72 17.83 -0.47
C GLN A 236 -26.21 19.24 -0.16
N ILE A 237 -25.28 20.21 -0.17
CA ILE A 237 -25.56 21.61 0.13
C ILE A 237 -25.04 22.45 -1.03
N ASN A 238 -25.91 23.31 -1.61
CA ASN A 238 -25.59 24.17 -2.74
C ASN A 238 -24.98 23.40 -3.93
N GLY A 239 -25.51 22.19 -4.24
CA GLY A 239 -25.05 21.35 -5.35
C GLY A 239 -23.74 20.60 -5.12
N ARG A 240 -23.17 20.65 -3.91
CA ARG A 240 -21.96 19.95 -3.53
C ARG A 240 -22.20 19.02 -2.37
N TRP A 241 -21.57 17.85 -2.38
CA TRP A 241 -21.61 16.91 -1.27
C TRP A 241 -20.62 17.32 -0.18
N TRP A 242 -20.99 17.07 1.06
CA TRP A 242 -20.18 17.31 2.25
C TRP A 242 -20.37 16.18 3.25
N PHE A 243 -19.34 15.89 4.02
CA PHE A 243 -19.61 15.45 5.39
C PHE A 243 -20.12 16.65 6.19
N VAL A 244 -21.00 16.37 7.12
CA VAL A 244 -21.43 17.33 8.15
C VAL A 244 -21.08 16.73 9.49
N ASP A 245 -20.35 17.46 10.31
CA ASP A 245 -19.90 17.00 11.60
C ASP A 245 -21.04 16.92 12.65
N PRO A 246 -20.81 16.35 13.84
CA PRO A 246 -21.81 16.22 14.89
C PRO A 246 -22.48 17.54 15.30
N ASP A 247 -21.75 18.66 15.26
CA ASP A 247 -22.23 19.99 15.60
C ASP A 247 -22.87 20.74 14.43
N GLY A 248 -22.84 20.17 13.23
CA GLY A 248 -23.44 20.75 12.03
C GLY A 248 -22.51 21.61 11.19
N HIS A 249 -21.19 21.54 11.37
CA HIS A 249 -20.24 22.21 10.48
C HIS A 249 -19.92 21.36 9.26
N LEU A 250 -19.73 22.02 8.11
CA LEU A 250 -19.32 21.32 6.89
C LEU A 250 -17.89 20.79 7.07
N PHE A 251 -17.68 19.58 6.60
CA PHE A 251 -16.44 18.86 6.82
C PHE A 251 -15.98 18.21 5.50
N PHE A 252 -14.75 18.50 5.10
CA PHE A 252 -14.04 17.80 4.04
C PHE A 252 -12.94 16.98 4.69
N SER A 253 -12.97 15.65 4.54
CA SER A 253 -12.04 14.76 5.25
C SER A 253 -10.65 14.82 4.63
N THR A 254 -9.68 15.34 5.39
CA THR A 254 -8.26 15.34 5.03
C THR A 254 -7.50 14.53 6.07
N GLY A 255 -7.11 13.33 5.68
CA GLY A 255 -6.57 12.36 6.62
C GLY A 255 -5.19 11.82 6.23
N ALA A 256 -4.60 11.12 7.19
CA ALA A 256 -3.45 10.27 6.99
C ALA A 256 -3.75 8.85 7.47
N ASP A 257 -3.53 7.89 6.58
CA ASP A 257 -3.60 6.47 6.91
C ASP A 257 -2.38 6.03 7.73
N VAL A 258 -2.49 4.92 8.43
CA VAL A 258 -1.40 4.32 9.20
C VAL A 258 -0.74 5.32 10.16
N THR A 259 -1.55 6.21 10.77
CA THR A 259 -1.06 7.09 11.85
C THR A 259 -0.89 6.24 13.11
N THR A 260 0.29 5.61 13.21
CA THR A 260 0.64 4.64 14.26
C THR A 260 2.07 4.87 14.74
N PRO A 261 2.41 4.55 16.01
CA PRO A 261 3.76 4.72 16.52
C PRO A 261 4.73 3.61 16.09
N ALA A 262 4.28 2.67 15.28
CA ALA A 262 5.07 1.51 14.92
C ALA A 262 4.83 1.09 13.47
N ILE A 263 5.93 0.88 12.76
CA ILE A 263 5.98 0.19 11.48
C ILE A 263 7.17 -0.77 11.53
N ALA A 264 6.89 -2.05 11.31
CA ALA A 264 7.92 -3.07 11.48
C ALA A 264 8.52 -3.53 10.15
N THR A 265 9.80 -3.83 10.19
CA THR A 265 10.49 -4.62 9.17
C THR A 265 10.74 -6.04 9.69
N PRO A 266 10.56 -7.09 8.85
CA PRO A 266 10.93 -8.44 9.20
C PRO A 266 12.45 -8.54 9.48
N THR A 267 12.84 -9.25 10.54
CA THR A 267 14.25 -9.41 10.93
C THR A 267 14.79 -10.83 10.79
N GLU A 268 13.92 -11.82 10.68
CA GLU A 268 14.30 -13.22 10.52
C GLU A 268 15.14 -13.42 9.25
N GLY A 269 16.31 -14.06 9.41
CA GLY A 269 17.28 -14.24 8.33
C GLY A 269 18.00 -12.98 7.85
N ARG A 270 17.78 -11.82 8.52
CA ARG A 270 18.30 -10.50 8.12
C ARG A 270 19.05 -9.75 9.22
N GLN A 271 19.33 -10.41 10.36
CA GLN A 271 19.92 -9.73 11.53
C GLN A 271 21.24 -9.03 11.19
N SER A 272 22.06 -9.62 10.33
CA SER A 272 23.38 -9.08 9.94
C SER A 272 23.33 -7.78 9.13
N ILE A 273 22.17 -7.42 8.57
CA ILE A 273 22.06 -6.16 7.81
C ILE A 273 21.73 -4.94 8.70
N PHE A 274 21.50 -5.15 9.99
CA PHE A 274 21.26 -4.07 10.95
C PHE A 274 22.49 -3.88 11.84
N GLU A 275 22.89 -2.61 12.04
CA GLU A 275 23.95 -2.23 13.01
C GLU A 275 23.53 -2.60 14.44
N ALA A 276 22.27 -2.33 14.77
CA ALA A 276 21.62 -2.73 16.01
C ALA A 276 20.12 -2.90 15.79
N LEU A 277 19.49 -3.76 16.55
CA LEU A 277 18.02 -3.91 16.56
C LEU A 277 17.42 -3.23 17.79
N PRO A 278 16.16 -2.72 17.68
CA PRO A 278 15.42 -2.22 18.83
C PRO A 278 15.36 -3.27 19.97
N PRO A 279 15.40 -2.86 21.24
CA PRO A 279 15.22 -3.75 22.38
C PRO A 279 13.89 -4.50 22.33
N ASP A 280 13.86 -5.77 22.73
CA ASP A 280 12.67 -6.64 22.68
C ASP A 280 11.46 -6.08 23.43
N ASN A 281 11.67 -5.36 24.52
CA ASN A 281 10.60 -4.74 25.31
C ASN A 281 9.89 -3.58 24.56
N LEU A 282 10.44 -3.10 23.47
CA LEU A 282 9.81 -2.10 22.59
C LEU A 282 9.01 -2.76 21.44
N ASN A 283 9.12 -4.06 21.28
CA ASN A 283 8.34 -4.79 20.28
C ASN A 283 6.87 -4.82 20.70
N GLN A 284 6.02 -4.23 19.89
CA GLN A 284 4.58 -4.14 20.12
C GLN A 284 3.88 -5.45 19.70
N PRO A 285 2.84 -5.90 20.44
CA PRO A 285 1.96 -6.96 19.92
C PRO A 285 1.40 -6.60 18.55
N GLY A 286 1.50 -7.50 17.59
CA GLY A 286 0.98 -7.30 16.23
C GLY A 286 2.00 -6.84 15.19
N LEU A 287 3.28 -6.62 15.55
CA LEU A 287 4.35 -6.29 14.59
C LEU A 287 4.81 -7.49 13.73
N ARG A 288 4.07 -8.59 13.72
CA ARG A 288 4.34 -9.79 12.91
C ARG A 288 5.80 -10.28 12.97
N GLY A 289 6.41 -10.25 14.17
CA GLY A 289 7.78 -10.71 14.40
C GLY A 289 8.88 -9.81 13.86
N GLY A 290 8.56 -8.56 13.53
CA GLY A 290 9.52 -7.58 13.02
C GLY A 290 9.96 -6.56 14.07
N ALA A 291 10.95 -5.74 13.74
CA ALA A 291 11.47 -4.63 14.54
C ALA A 291 10.97 -3.27 14.03
N SER A 292 10.61 -2.35 14.93
CA SER A 292 10.22 -0.98 14.61
C SER A 292 11.25 0.04 15.09
N PHE A 293 12.03 0.59 14.18
CA PHE A 293 12.97 1.67 14.48
C PHE A 293 12.25 2.97 14.85
N LEU A 294 11.09 3.24 14.25
CA LEU A 294 10.25 4.38 14.64
C LEU A 294 9.88 4.31 16.13
N THR A 295 9.40 3.16 16.62
CA THR A 295 9.09 2.97 18.03
C THR A 295 10.31 3.21 18.92
N TRP A 296 11.48 2.74 18.51
CA TRP A 296 12.72 2.96 19.26
C TRP A 296 13.11 4.43 19.30
N ASN A 297 12.96 5.16 18.20
CA ASN A 297 13.20 6.60 18.15
C ASN A 297 12.18 7.38 18.99
N LEU A 298 10.91 6.98 18.99
CA LEU A 298 9.89 7.58 19.88
C LEU A 298 10.22 7.35 21.36
N PHE A 299 10.69 6.16 21.74
CA PHE A 299 11.18 5.90 23.08
C PHE A 299 12.39 6.76 23.43
N ARG A 300 13.36 6.94 22.52
CA ARG A 300 14.50 7.87 22.71
C ARG A 300 14.04 9.31 22.90
N ARG A 301 12.97 9.71 22.20
CA ARG A 301 12.40 11.06 22.25
C ARG A 301 11.67 11.35 23.56
N PHE A 302 10.82 10.42 24.00
CA PHE A 302 9.83 10.67 25.02
C PHE A 302 10.07 9.90 26.34
N GLY A 303 10.97 8.89 26.33
CA GLY A 303 11.21 8.04 27.52
C GLY A 303 10.08 7.04 27.76
N ASP A 304 9.89 6.62 29.02
CA ASP A 304 8.93 5.56 29.37
C ASP A 304 7.47 5.89 29.04
N ASP A 305 7.10 7.16 29.11
CA ASP A 305 5.74 7.64 28.78
C ASP A 305 5.54 7.87 27.27
N TRP A 306 6.40 7.33 26.42
CA TRP A 306 6.44 7.65 24.99
C TRP A 306 5.10 7.48 24.27
N GLN A 307 4.28 6.52 24.66
CA GLN A 307 2.99 6.24 24.00
C GLN A 307 2.00 7.40 24.16
N SER A 308 1.79 7.86 25.39
CA SER A 308 0.88 8.98 25.69
C SER A 308 1.39 10.28 25.11
N LYS A 309 2.70 10.53 25.19
CA LYS A 309 3.35 11.71 24.61
C LYS A 309 3.29 11.71 23.10
N TRP A 310 3.45 10.55 22.46
CA TRP A 310 3.28 10.40 21.01
C TRP A 310 1.86 10.73 20.57
N VAL A 311 0.84 10.26 21.28
CA VAL A 311 -0.57 10.59 20.99
C VAL A 311 -0.78 12.10 21.01
N ASP A 312 -0.38 12.76 22.12
CA ASP A 312 -0.53 14.20 22.26
C ASP A 312 0.22 14.97 21.16
N PHE A 313 1.46 14.59 20.92
CA PHE A 313 2.32 15.25 19.94
C PHE A 313 1.80 15.06 18.50
N THR A 314 1.32 13.87 18.16
CA THR A 314 0.75 13.56 16.84
C THR A 314 -0.51 14.39 16.58
N ILE A 315 -1.39 14.52 17.57
CA ILE A 315 -2.60 15.36 17.43
C ILE A 315 -2.21 16.83 17.26
N ARG A 316 -1.24 17.33 18.01
CA ARG A 316 -0.73 18.71 17.84
C ARG A 316 -0.13 18.93 16.45
N ARG A 317 0.59 17.94 15.89
CA ARG A 317 1.06 17.97 14.50
C ARG A 317 -0.09 18.07 13.52
N MET A 318 -1.09 17.19 13.63
CA MET A 318 -2.28 17.21 12.76
C MET A 318 -2.97 18.57 12.81
N GLN A 319 -3.21 19.11 13.98
CA GLN A 319 -3.81 20.44 14.17
C GLN A 319 -2.94 21.55 13.57
N SER A 320 -1.60 21.48 13.73
CA SER A 320 -0.67 22.47 13.17
C SER A 320 -0.54 22.36 11.64
N TRP A 321 -0.78 21.18 11.07
CA TRP A 321 -0.70 20.94 9.62
C TRP A 321 -2.06 21.02 8.91
N GLY A 322 -3.16 21.19 9.66
CA GLY A 322 -4.52 21.30 9.13
C GLY A 322 -5.15 19.98 8.72
N LEU A 323 -4.62 18.84 9.20
CA LEU A 323 -5.23 17.53 9.00
C LEU A 323 -6.33 17.32 10.05
N ASN A 324 -7.49 16.80 9.64
CA ASN A 324 -8.66 16.69 10.52
C ASN A 324 -9.14 15.24 10.75
N THR A 325 -8.50 14.23 10.13
CA THR A 325 -8.92 12.83 10.23
C THR A 325 -7.73 11.89 10.39
N THR A 326 -7.78 10.93 11.31
CA THR A 326 -6.91 9.75 11.26
C THR A 326 -7.56 8.70 10.39
N GLY A 327 -6.86 8.31 9.32
CA GLY A 327 -7.34 7.36 8.31
C GLY A 327 -7.21 5.90 8.76
N ASN A 328 -7.35 4.99 7.82
CA ASN A 328 -7.31 3.55 8.07
C ASN A 328 -6.00 3.12 8.72
N TRP A 329 -6.07 2.05 9.50
CA TRP A 329 -4.93 1.43 10.24
C TRP A 329 -4.22 2.36 11.23
N SER A 330 -4.83 3.49 11.57
CA SER A 330 -4.32 4.38 12.61
C SER A 330 -4.51 3.78 14.01
N SER A 331 -3.68 4.24 14.95
CA SER A 331 -3.66 3.71 16.32
C SER A 331 -4.98 3.96 17.06
N PRO A 332 -5.56 2.93 17.71
CA PRO A 332 -6.70 3.11 18.60
C PRO A 332 -6.47 4.10 19.73
N GLN A 333 -5.23 4.36 20.13
CA GLN A 333 -4.90 5.36 21.15
C GLN A 333 -5.25 6.78 20.68
N LEU A 334 -5.12 7.07 19.36
CA LEU A 334 -5.58 8.34 18.79
C LEU A 334 -7.11 8.44 18.80
N TRP A 335 -7.82 7.36 18.44
CA TRP A 335 -9.28 7.33 18.45
C TRP A 335 -9.83 7.58 19.85
N ASN A 336 -9.29 6.88 20.85
CA ASN A 336 -9.71 6.99 22.25
C ASN A 336 -9.39 8.36 22.89
N SER A 337 -8.60 9.21 22.22
CA SER A 337 -8.32 10.57 22.70
C SER A 337 -9.52 11.52 22.58
N HIS A 338 -10.47 11.21 21.67
CA HIS A 338 -11.62 12.09 21.31
C HIS A 338 -11.19 13.53 21.00
N ARG A 339 -10.13 13.69 20.21
CA ARG A 339 -9.56 15.00 19.83
C ARG A 339 -9.43 15.19 18.32
N VAL A 340 -9.66 14.14 17.53
CA VAL A 340 -9.56 14.12 16.07
C VAL A 340 -10.56 13.11 15.52
N ALA A 341 -11.23 13.41 14.42
CA ALA A 341 -12.10 12.47 13.76
C ALA A 341 -11.29 11.28 13.22
N TYR A 342 -11.92 10.10 13.10
CA TYR A 342 -11.23 8.91 12.68
C TYR A 342 -12.10 7.96 11.87
N THR A 343 -11.47 7.10 11.07
CA THR A 343 -12.12 5.99 10.36
C THR A 343 -11.67 4.65 10.91
N VAL A 344 -12.49 3.62 10.76
CA VAL A 344 -12.18 2.25 11.20
C VAL A 344 -12.30 1.28 10.03
N PRO A 345 -11.22 0.58 9.65
CA PRO A 345 -11.31 -0.55 8.73
C PRO A 345 -11.86 -1.77 9.47
N LEU A 346 -13.03 -2.22 9.08
CA LEU A 346 -13.63 -3.45 9.61
C LEU A 346 -12.96 -4.68 8.99
N ARG A 347 -12.99 -5.78 9.74
CA ARG A 347 -12.37 -7.06 9.35
C ARG A 347 -13.09 -8.23 10.05
N GLY A 348 -12.71 -9.46 9.68
CA GLY A 348 -13.24 -10.65 10.34
C GLY A 348 -14.53 -11.18 9.69
N TRP A 349 -14.69 -10.91 8.39
CA TRP A 349 -15.79 -11.43 7.57
C TRP A 349 -15.48 -12.82 6.98
N GLU A 350 -14.29 -13.35 7.19
CA GLU A 350 -13.79 -14.59 6.61
C GLU A 350 -14.54 -15.79 7.19
N THR A 351 -14.87 -16.76 6.33
CA THR A 351 -15.36 -18.09 6.67
C THR A 351 -14.20 -19.10 6.64
N LYS A 352 -14.43 -20.34 7.02
CA LYS A 352 -13.40 -21.40 6.94
C LYS A 352 -12.85 -21.56 5.54
N VAL A 353 -13.69 -21.39 4.52
CA VAL A 353 -13.29 -21.41 3.11
C VAL A 353 -13.53 -20.04 2.51
N ASN A 354 -12.47 -19.48 1.91
CA ASN A 354 -12.51 -18.21 1.21
C ASN A 354 -11.92 -18.35 -0.19
N TYR A 355 -12.48 -17.63 -1.14
CA TYR A 355 -12.09 -17.62 -2.54
C TYR A 355 -11.52 -16.24 -2.90
N MET A 356 -10.21 -16.09 -3.00
CA MET A 356 -9.54 -14.78 -3.17
C MET A 356 -10.04 -13.71 -2.18
N GLY A 357 -10.27 -14.07 -0.92
CA GLY A 357 -10.79 -13.14 0.08
C GLY A 357 -12.33 -12.98 0.09
N MET A 358 -13.05 -13.53 -0.88
CA MET A 358 -14.52 -13.62 -0.81
C MET A 358 -14.91 -14.84 0.04
N PRO A 359 -15.66 -14.66 1.13
CA PRO A 359 -16.11 -15.78 1.98
C PRO A 359 -17.19 -16.62 1.32
N ASP A 360 -17.59 -17.73 1.96
CA ASP A 360 -18.76 -18.54 1.57
C ASP A 360 -20.07 -17.75 1.87
N VAL A 361 -20.35 -16.75 1.03
CA VAL A 361 -21.38 -15.71 1.27
C VAL A 361 -22.81 -16.23 1.40
N TYR A 362 -23.09 -17.46 0.95
CA TYR A 362 -24.41 -18.10 1.07
C TYR A 362 -24.53 -19.01 2.30
N SER A 363 -23.48 -19.16 3.11
CA SER A 363 -23.49 -19.98 4.32
C SER A 363 -24.08 -19.25 5.53
N ASP A 364 -24.62 -20.02 6.48
CA ASP A 364 -25.01 -19.50 7.80
C ASP A 364 -23.75 -19.05 8.59
N GLU A 365 -22.61 -19.76 8.41
CA GLU A 365 -21.32 -19.36 8.99
C GLU A 365 -20.96 -17.91 8.66
N PHE A 366 -21.20 -17.47 7.42
CA PHE A 366 -20.91 -16.10 7.02
C PHE A 366 -21.78 -15.09 7.78
N VAL A 367 -23.09 -15.36 7.90
CA VAL A 367 -24.03 -14.50 8.65
C VAL A 367 -23.61 -14.38 10.11
N GLU A 368 -23.32 -15.51 10.77
CA GLU A 368 -22.91 -15.55 12.17
C GLU A 368 -21.55 -14.85 12.39
N THR A 369 -20.62 -15.03 11.46
CA THR A 369 -19.30 -14.41 11.53
C THR A 369 -19.40 -12.90 11.37
N CYS A 370 -20.22 -12.41 10.43
CA CYS A 370 -20.46 -10.97 10.27
C CYS A 370 -21.12 -10.35 11.50
N ASP A 371 -22.12 -11.02 12.09
CA ASP A 371 -22.80 -10.51 13.29
C ASP A 371 -21.83 -10.40 14.47
N ARG A 372 -21.01 -11.45 14.71
CA ARG A 372 -19.99 -11.45 15.76
C ARG A 372 -18.93 -10.37 15.54
N ALA A 373 -18.38 -10.28 14.32
CA ALA A 373 -17.34 -9.31 14.02
C ALA A 373 -17.85 -7.86 14.12
N ALA A 374 -19.09 -7.60 13.69
CA ALA A 374 -19.72 -6.29 13.86
C ALA A 374 -19.99 -5.98 15.34
N ALA A 375 -20.48 -6.95 16.13
CA ALA A 375 -20.69 -6.78 17.56
C ALA A 375 -19.39 -6.35 18.27
N GLU A 376 -18.30 -7.04 18.00
CA GLU A 376 -16.98 -6.75 18.61
C GLU A 376 -16.41 -5.39 18.23
N GLN A 377 -16.58 -4.99 16.97
CA GLN A 377 -15.92 -3.79 16.43
C GLN A 377 -16.79 -2.55 16.48
N CYS A 378 -18.11 -2.66 16.31
CA CYS A 378 -19.00 -1.51 16.18
C CYS A 378 -19.69 -1.13 17.47
N SER A 379 -20.20 -2.11 18.29
CA SER A 379 -21.02 -1.79 19.48
C SER A 379 -20.38 -0.80 20.45
N ARG A 380 -19.09 -0.95 20.72
CA ARG A 380 -18.36 -0.07 21.64
C ARG A 380 -18.18 1.37 21.12
N ARG A 381 -18.37 1.58 19.82
CA ARG A 381 -18.22 2.87 19.15
C ARG A 381 -19.53 3.52 18.74
N ALA A 382 -20.64 2.82 18.88
CA ALA A 382 -21.93 3.26 18.38
C ALA A 382 -22.42 4.62 18.92
N ARG A 383 -21.75 5.16 19.96
CA ARG A 383 -22.05 6.46 20.55
C ARG A 383 -20.88 7.45 20.49
N ASP A 384 -19.81 7.13 19.73
CA ASP A 384 -18.62 7.98 19.65
C ASP A 384 -18.79 9.06 18.57
N PRO A 385 -18.97 10.33 18.91
CA PRO A 385 -19.20 11.38 17.91
C PRO A 385 -17.95 11.70 17.06
N TYR A 386 -16.76 11.22 17.44
CA TYR A 386 -15.55 11.42 16.65
C TYR A 386 -15.37 10.37 15.53
N LEU A 387 -16.12 9.27 15.54
CA LEU A 387 -16.06 8.30 14.46
C LEU A 387 -16.75 8.84 13.20
N LEU A 388 -15.96 9.04 12.14
CA LEU A 388 -16.48 9.43 10.83
C LEU A 388 -17.27 8.29 10.18
N GLY A 389 -16.75 7.06 10.27
CA GLY A 389 -17.41 5.88 9.74
C GLY A 389 -16.48 4.68 9.57
N TYR A 390 -17.06 3.63 8.98
CA TYR A 390 -16.42 2.33 8.76
C TYR A 390 -16.12 2.08 7.29
N PHE A 391 -14.94 1.56 6.99
CA PHE A 391 -14.65 0.91 5.72
C PHE A 391 -14.84 -0.60 5.87
N THR A 392 -15.59 -1.23 4.97
CA THR A 392 -15.93 -2.66 5.04
C THR A 392 -14.88 -3.58 4.49
N ALA A 393 -13.99 -3.08 3.63
CA ALA A 393 -12.85 -3.80 3.08
C ALA A 393 -11.79 -2.84 2.57
N ASN A 394 -10.66 -3.37 2.11
CA ASN A 394 -9.65 -2.64 1.39
C ASN A 394 -9.16 -3.45 0.19
N GLU A 395 -9.27 -2.86 -1.00
CA GLU A 395 -8.76 -3.39 -2.27
C GLU A 395 -9.05 -4.89 -2.48
N PRO A 396 -10.32 -5.33 -2.43
CA PRO A 396 -10.64 -6.72 -2.65
C PRO A 396 -10.08 -7.17 -4.01
N PRO A 397 -9.47 -8.39 -4.11
CA PRO A 397 -8.74 -8.77 -5.30
C PRO A 397 -9.58 -9.36 -6.43
N TRP A 398 -10.85 -9.60 -6.20
CA TRP A 398 -11.76 -10.27 -7.16
C TRP A 398 -12.46 -9.33 -8.17
N PRO A 399 -12.63 -8.01 -7.99
CA PRO A 399 -13.14 -7.14 -9.05
C PRO A 399 -12.25 -7.17 -10.30
N GLY A 400 -12.86 -7.44 -11.46
CA GLY A 400 -12.15 -7.62 -12.73
C GLY A 400 -11.46 -8.99 -12.89
N ARG A 401 -11.73 -9.94 -11.97
CA ARG A 401 -11.19 -11.31 -11.98
C ARG A 401 -12.29 -12.35 -11.72
N GLU A 402 -13.51 -12.05 -12.16
CA GLU A 402 -14.72 -12.83 -11.90
C GLU A 402 -14.60 -14.27 -12.41
N GLU A 403 -14.00 -14.47 -13.57
CA GLU A 403 -13.75 -15.81 -14.15
C GLU A 403 -12.85 -16.65 -13.21
N ALA A 404 -11.72 -16.09 -12.78
CA ALA A 404 -10.80 -16.79 -11.88
C ALA A 404 -11.45 -17.10 -10.53
N LEU A 405 -12.33 -16.22 -10.03
CA LEU A 405 -13.09 -16.46 -8.82
C LEU A 405 -14.07 -17.63 -8.99
N VAL A 406 -14.79 -17.68 -10.12
CA VAL A 406 -15.73 -18.76 -10.43
C VAL A 406 -14.99 -20.10 -10.55
N GLU A 407 -13.85 -20.14 -11.24
CA GLU A 407 -13.03 -21.35 -11.34
C GLU A 407 -12.59 -21.84 -9.95
N MET A 408 -12.08 -20.93 -9.09
CA MET A 408 -11.71 -21.28 -7.73
C MET A 408 -12.89 -21.86 -6.92
N ILE A 409 -14.11 -21.33 -7.09
CA ILE A 409 -15.31 -21.84 -6.41
C ILE A 409 -15.65 -23.24 -6.94
N LEU A 410 -15.61 -23.45 -8.26
CA LEU A 410 -15.94 -24.74 -8.89
C LEU A 410 -14.94 -25.84 -8.52
N ASP A 411 -13.65 -25.53 -8.49
CA ASP A 411 -12.55 -26.45 -8.14
C ASP A 411 -12.38 -26.62 -6.63
N GLY A 412 -12.98 -25.72 -5.83
CA GLY A 412 -12.86 -25.70 -4.38
C GLY A 412 -13.65 -26.78 -3.66
N PRO A 413 -13.63 -26.78 -2.32
CA PRO A 413 -14.40 -27.71 -1.49
C PRO A 413 -15.92 -27.49 -1.65
N ASP A 414 -16.71 -28.47 -1.17
CA ASP A 414 -18.16 -28.40 -1.23
C ASP A 414 -18.72 -27.41 -0.19
N THR A 415 -18.86 -26.15 -0.60
CA THR A 415 -19.41 -25.05 0.18
C THR A 415 -20.83 -24.70 -0.28
N THR A 416 -21.54 -23.88 0.49
CA THR A 416 -22.85 -23.38 0.11
C THR A 416 -22.78 -22.52 -1.14
N THR A 417 -21.78 -21.61 -1.23
CA THR A 417 -21.56 -20.79 -2.43
C THR A 417 -21.27 -21.65 -3.67
N ARG A 418 -20.49 -22.75 -3.53
CA ARG A 418 -20.25 -23.66 -4.65
C ARG A 418 -21.54 -24.35 -5.11
N ARG A 419 -22.38 -24.82 -4.19
CA ARG A 419 -23.66 -25.44 -4.53
C ARG A 419 -24.60 -24.46 -5.23
N GLU A 420 -24.70 -23.24 -4.74
CA GLU A 420 -25.51 -22.18 -5.39
C GLU A 420 -24.96 -21.81 -6.78
N LEU A 421 -23.65 -21.72 -6.95
CA LEU A 421 -23.03 -21.50 -8.26
C LEU A 421 -23.39 -22.63 -9.24
N LYS A 422 -23.21 -23.88 -8.83
CA LYS A 422 -23.55 -25.04 -9.70
C LYS A 422 -25.03 -25.03 -10.09
N LYS A 423 -25.93 -24.75 -9.15
CA LYS A 423 -27.36 -24.62 -9.41
C LYS A 423 -27.64 -23.47 -10.40
N PHE A 424 -26.99 -22.32 -10.23
CA PHE A 424 -27.15 -21.18 -11.13
C PHE A 424 -26.67 -21.48 -12.56
N LEU A 425 -25.62 -22.27 -12.72
CA LEU A 425 -25.06 -22.65 -14.01
C LEU A 425 -25.80 -23.79 -14.72
N ILE A 426 -26.81 -24.44 -14.11
CA ILE A 426 -27.64 -25.47 -14.77
C ILE A 426 -28.33 -24.90 -16.01
N GLU A 427 -28.79 -23.66 -15.97
CA GLU A 427 -29.49 -22.99 -17.07
C GLU A 427 -28.53 -22.51 -18.19
N GLY A 428 -27.24 -22.76 -18.05
CA GLY A 428 -26.18 -22.43 -19.01
C GLY A 428 -24.91 -21.97 -18.31
N ASP A 429 -23.77 -22.46 -18.75
CA ASP A 429 -22.44 -22.06 -18.29
C ASP A 429 -21.78 -21.19 -19.36
N THR A 430 -21.94 -19.88 -19.25
CA THR A 430 -21.32 -18.88 -20.13
C THR A 430 -20.52 -17.86 -19.30
N PRO A 431 -19.53 -17.17 -19.89
CA PRO A 431 -18.76 -16.13 -19.21
C PRO A 431 -19.66 -15.05 -18.60
N GLU A 432 -20.73 -14.65 -19.26
CA GLU A 432 -21.68 -13.63 -18.79
C GLU A 432 -22.45 -14.12 -17.55
N ARG A 433 -22.89 -15.40 -17.57
CA ARG A 433 -23.58 -15.98 -16.41
C ARG A 433 -22.64 -16.16 -15.23
N ARG A 434 -21.39 -16.58 -15.47
CA ARG A 434 -20.37 -16.67 -14.43
C ARG A 434 -20.14 -15.32 -13.75
N LYS A 435 -19.98 -14.23 -14.52
CA LYS A 435 -19.89 -12.87 -13.99
C LYS A 435 -21.14 -12.45 -13.22
N SER A 436 -22.32 -12.72 -13.78
CA SER A 436 -23.60 -12.41 -13.13
C SER A 436 -23.73 -13.07 -11.77
N PHE A 437 -23.29 -14.32 -11.61
CA PHE A 437 -23.26 -14.97 -10.30
C PHE A 437 -22.35 -14.24 -9.31
N VAL A 438 -21.16 -13.82 -9.74
CA VAL A 438 -20.24 -13.07 -8.87
C VAL A 438 -20.85 -11.75 -8.41
N TYR A 439 -21.59 -11.05 -9.27
CA TYR A 439 -22.28 -9.81 -8.90
C TYR A 439 -23.43 -10.03 -7.91
N GLN A 440 -24.14 -11.16 -8.03
CA GLN A 440 -25.15 -11.57 -7.03
C GLN A 440 -24.50 -11.94 -5.70
N ALA A 441 -23.40 -12.71 -5.73
CA ALA A 441 -22.62 -13.04 -4.55
C ALA A 441 -22.06 -11.79 -3.86
N TYR A 442 -21.60 -10.80 -4.64
CA TYR A 442 -21.16 -9.51 -4.12
C TYR A 442 -22.31 -8.74 -3.45
N SER A 443 -23.48 -8.66 -4.08
CA SER A 443 -24.64 -8.02 -3.45
C SER A 443 -25.01 -8.70 -2.13
N ARG A 444 -24.99 -10.04 -2.09
CA ARG A 444 -25.22 -10.80 -0.86
C ARG A 444 -24.16 -10.51 0.21
N TYR A 445 -22.89 -10.42 -0.19
CA TYR A 445 -21.77 -10.03 0.69
C TYR A 445 -22.05 -8.68 1.36
N LEU A 446 -22.44 -7.66 0.58
CA LEU A 446 -22.77 -6.34 1.10
C LEU A 446 -23.98 -6.37 2.04
N ASP A 447 -25.06 -7.02 1.65
CA ASP A 447 -26.31 -7.07 2.43
C ASP A 447 -26.05 -7.64 3.83
N VAL A 448 -25.33 -8.76 3.93
CA VAL A 448 -25.06 -9.41 5.22
C VAL A 448 -24.20 -8.53 6.12
N ILE A 449 -23.11 -7.99 5.59
CA ILE A 449 -22.19 -7.13 6.37
C ILE A 449 -22.90 -5.86 6.82
N LEU A 450 -23.61 -5.18 5.92
CA LEU A 450 -24.27 -3.91 6.25
C LEU A 450 -25.40 -4.10 7.25
N GLN A 451 -26.16 -5.20 7.16
CA GLN A 451 -27.16 -5.53 8.16
C GLN A 451 -26.53 -5.79 9.53
N ALA A 452 -25.43 -6.53 9.58
CA ALA A 452 -24.69 -6.78 10.81
C ALA A 452 -24.14 -5.47 11.42
N VAL A 453 -23.48 -4.63 10.62
CA VAL A 453 -22.98 -3.33 11.08
C VAL A 453 -24.11 -2.46 11.61
N LYS A 454 -25.22 -2.31 10.85
CA LYS A 454 -26.35 -1.48 11.24
C LYS A 454 -27.08 -1.96 12.50
N LYS A 455 -27.10 -3.27 12.73
CA LYS A 455 -27.65 -3.88 13.96
C LYS A 455 -26.88 -3.44 15.20
N HIS A 456 -25.55 -3.33 15.10
CA HIS A 456 -24.66 -3.04 16.22
C HIS A 456 -24.25 -1.56 16.31
N ASP A 457 -24.34 -0.82 15.20
CA ASP A 457 -24.13 0.62 15.14
C ASP A 457 -25.03 1.27 14.08
N PRO A 458 -26.19 1.79 14.49
CA PRO A 458 -27.12 2.45 13.57
C PRO A 458 -26.72 3.90 13.22
N ASN A 459 -25.72 4.46 13.86
CA ASN A 459 -25.44 5.89 13.83
C ASN A 459 -24.34 6.30 12.85
N HIS A 460 -23.32 5.43 12.63
CA HIS A 460 -22.16 5.80 11.86
C HIS A 460 -22.25 5.38 10.40
N LEU A 461 -21.51 6.12 9.57
CA LEU A 461 -21.49 5.97 8.12
C LEU A 461 -20.76 4.70 7.69
N ASN A 462 -21.23 4.09 6.60
CA ASN A 462 -20.47 3.11 5.85
C ASN A 462 -19.76 3.80 4.68
N LEU A 463 -18.43 3.82 4.73
CA LEU A 463 -17.56 4.55 3.81
C LEU A 463 -17.13 3.71 2.59
N GLY A 464 -17.64 2.49 2.44
CA GLY A 464 -17.39 1.65 1.27
C GLY A 464 -16.19 0.72 1.41
N MET A 465 -15.65 0.26 0.27
CA MET A 465 -14.68 -0.83 0.19
C MET A 465 -13.28 -0.41 -0.28
N ARG A 466 -13.02 0.86 -0.54
CA ARG A 466 -11.70 1.35 -1.01
C ARG A 466 -11.19 0.55 -2.22
N PHE A 467 -11.96 0.49 -3.29
CA PHE A 467 -11.58 -0.27 -4.48
C PHE A 467 -10.23 0.19 -5.06
N ALA A 468 -9.39 -0.74 -5.51
CA ALA A 468 -8.09 -0.46 -6.12
C ALA A 468 -8.26 0.24 -7.47
N GLY A 469 -8.13 1.56 -7.53
CA GLY A 469 -8.28 2.35 -8.77
C GLY A 469 -9.64 2.12 -9.44
N GLY A 470 -9.68 2.14 -10.75
CA GLY A 470 -10.90 1.95 -11.54
C GLY A 470 -11.15 0.49 -11.97
N ARG A 471 -10.85 -0.49 -11.11
CA ARG A 471 -10.97 -1.91 -11.48
C ARG A 471 -12.35 -2.53 -11.26
N ALA A 472 -13.21 -1.89 -10.46
CA ALA A 472 -14.54 -2.42 -10.19
C ALA A 472 -15.42 -2.34 -11.45
N PRO A 473 -16.08 -3.45 -11.87
CA PRO A 473 -17.08 -3.43 -12.93
C PRO A 473 -18.30 -2.58 -12.56
N ASP A 474 -18.99 -2.05 -13.57
CA ASP A 474 -20.17 -1.20 -13.40
C ASP A 474 -21.24 -1.83 -12.51
N GLU A 475 -21.47 -3.14 -12.63
CA GLU A 475 -22.44 -3.86 -11.83
C GLU A 475 -22.09 -3.85 -10.33
N MET A 476 -20.80 -3.98 -10.01
CA MET A 476 -20.33 -3.87 -8.63
C MET A 476 -20.40 -2.43 -8.13
N ILE A 477 -20.06 -1.43 -8.98
CA ILE A 477 -20.22 -0.02 -8.64
C ILE A 477 -21.69 0.29 -8.35
N LYS A 478 -22.62 -0.13 -9.21
CA LYS A 478 -24.08 0.03 -9.01
C LYS A 478 -24.57 -0.63 -7.73
N ALA A 479 -24.12 -1.85 -7.43
CA ALA A 479 -24.47 -2.56 -6.19
C ALA A 479 -23.95 -1.80 -4.95
N SER A 480 -22.82 -1.08 -5.07
CA SER A 480 -22.22 -0.31 -3.99
C SER A 480 -23.00 0.96 -3.60
N ARG A 481 -24.08 1.30 -4.29
CA ARG A 481 -25.01 2.39 -3.88
C ARG A 481 -25.64 2.21 -2.49
N VAL A 482 -25.51 1.05 -1.91
CA VAL A 482 -25.98 0.75 -0.54
C VAL A 482 -25.07 1.38 0.53
N PHE A 483 -23.87 1.79 0.19
CA PHE A 483 -22.99 2.55 1.07
C PHE A 483 -23.44 4.01 1.21
N ASP A 484 -23.06 4.67 2.30
CA ASP A 484 -23.26 6.11 2.46
C ASP A 484 -22.27 6.92 1.61
N VAL A 485 -21.06 6.38 1.42
CA VAL A 485 -19.98 6.95 0.62
C VAL A 485 -19.36 5.86 -0.26
N TYR A 486 -19.15 6.13 -1.53
CA TYR A 486 -18.37 5.25 -2.40
C TYR A 486 -16.89 5.61 -2.33
N SER A 487 -16.04 4.66 -1.96
CA SER A 487 -14.61 4.91 -1.80
C SER A 487 -13.74 4.06 -2.72
N LEU A 488 -12.61 4.64 -3.13
CA LEU A 488 -11.57 3.97 -3.91
C LEU A 488 -10.19 4.52 -3.54
N ASN A 489 -9.14 3.74 -3.82
CA ASN A 489 -7.75 4.17 -3.72
C ASN A 489 -7.28 4.61 -5.11
N SER A 490 -6.72 5.80 -5.24
CA SER A 490 -6.37 6.38 -6.54
C SER A 490 -4.97 6.97 -6.54
N TYR A 491 -4.02 6.17 -6.98
CA TYR A 491 -2.60 6.54 -7.09
C TYR A 491 -2.29 7.09 -8.49
N ASP A 492 -2.77 8.29 -8.78
CA ASP A 492 -2.56 9.03 -10.01
C ASP A 492 -1.93 10.39 -9.70
N TYR A 493 -1.40 11.11 -10.71
CA TYR A 493 -0.86 12.46 -10.50
C TYR A 493 -1.96 13.53 -10.31
N VAL A 494 -3.18 13.20 -10.69
CA VAL A 494 -4.40 13.98 -10.48
C VAL A 494 -5.58 13.01 -10.37
N PRO A 495 -6.62 13.29 -9.57
CA PRO A 495 -7.82 12.46 -9.54
C PRO A 495 -8.41 12.25 -10.94
N ARG A 496 -8.65 11.00 -11.33
CA ARG A 496 -9.23 10.69 -12.65
C ARG A 496 -10.69 11.09 -12.71
N ARG A 497 -10.94 12.32 -13.15
CA ARG A 497 -12.26 12.95 -13.14
C ARG A 497 -13.33 12.06 -13.80
N GLU A 498 -13.12 11.61 -15.02
CA GLU A 498 -14.09 10.79 -15.77
C GLU A 498 -14.49 9.52 -15.01
N MET A 499 -13.51 8.82 -14.42
CA MET A 499 -13.76 7.61 -13.62
C MET A 499 -14.58 7.92 -12.36
N LEU A 500 -14.28 9.03 -11.68
CA LEU A 500 -14.97 9.43 -10.47
C LEU A 500 -16.40 9.90 -10.79
N GLU A 501 -16.58 10.69 -11.83
CA GLU A 501 -17.90 11.13 -12.30
C GLU A 501 -18.76 9.94 -12.73
N HIS A 502 -18.20 8.97 -13.44
CA HIS A 502 -18.87 7.71 -13.79
C HIS A 502 -19.32 6.92 -12.53
N ALA A 503 -18.44 6.78 -11.54
CA ALA A 503 -18.80 6.13 -10.28
C ALA A 503 -19.94 6.87 -9.53
N TYR A 504 -19.91 8.20 -9.56
CA TYR A 504 -20.99 9.03 -9.00
C TYR A 504 -22.31 8.84 -9.75
N GLU A 505 -22.29 8.81 -11.09
CA GLU A 505 -23.47 8.57 -11.92
C GLU A 505 -24.12 7.20 -11.63
N LEU A 506 -23.30 6.16 -11.43
CA LEU A 506 -23.79 4.81 -11.14
C LEU A 506 -24.32 4.62 -9.71
N THR A 507 -23.76 5.35 -8.75
CA THR A 507 -24.09 5.16 -7.33
C THR A 507 -25.05 6.22 -6.78
N GLY A 508 -24.98 7.45 -7.30
CA GLY A 508 -25.63 8.63 -6.70
C GLY A 508 -25.09 8.97 -5.30
N ARG A 509 -23.91 8.44 -4.92
CA ARG A 509 -23.32 8.63 -3.59
C ARG A 509 -22.11 9.56 -3.64
N PRO A 510 -21.85 10.33 -2.59
CA PRO A 510 -20.61 11.08 -2.50
C PRO A 510 -19.42 10.13 -2.55
N LEU A 511 -18.29 10.66 -3.02
CA LEU A 511 -17.07 9.91 -3.28
C LEU A 511 -15.98 10.25 -2.28
N MET A 512 -15.12 9.28 -1.98
CA MET A 512 -13.94 9.49 -1.16
C MET A 512 -12.74 8.74 -1.73
N ILE A 513 -11.59 9.40 -1.79
CA ILE A 513 -10.31 8.75 -2.09
C ILE A 513 -9.73 8.24 -0.78
N GLY A 514 -9.67 6.91 -0.64
CA GLY A 514 -9.17 6.26 0.56
C GLY A 514 -7.66 6.33 0.68
N GLU A 515 -6.93 6.27 -0.46
CA GLU A 515 -5.48 6.33 -0.51
C GLU A 515 -4.99 7.08 -1.74
N PHE A 516 -3.96 7.91 -1.52
CA PHE A 516 -3.08 8.45 -2.55
C PHE A 516 -1.74 8.83 -1.93
N HIS A 517 -0.66 8.85 -2.71
CA HIS A 517 0.63 9.41 -2.29
C HIS A 517 1.51 9.85 -3.44
N PHE A 518 2.53 10.61 -3.09
CA PHE A 518 3.71 10.92 -3.89
C PHE A 518 4.95 10.70 -3.03
N GLY A 519 5.95 10.02 -3.56
CA GLY A 519 7.16 9.75 -2.82
C GLY A 519 8.40 10.28 -3.54
N VAL A 520 9.50 10.36 -2.80
CA VAL A 520 10.80 10.82 -3.31
C VAL A 520 11.79 9.68 -3.23
N PRO A 521 12.29 9.13 -4.35
CA PRO A 521 13.27 8.05 -4.29
C PRO A 521 14.58 8.57 -3.72
N GLY A 522 15.05 7.96 -2.64
CA GLY A 522 16.28 8.37 -1.95
C GLY A 522 16.36 7.78 -0.55
N ARG A 523 17.47 8.00 0.16
CA ARG A 523 17.64 7.51 1.54
C ARG A 523 17.54 5.99 1.69
N GLY A 524 17.73 5.22 0.60
CA GLY A 524 17.47 3.77 0.54
C GLY A 524 16.01 3.38 0.31
N LEU A 525 15.12 4.34 0.14
CA LEU A 525 13.67 4.17 -0.01
C LEU A 525 13.21 4.50 -1.43
N SER A 526 12.20 3.79 -1.93
CA SER A 526 11.59 4.07 -3.23
C SER A 526 10.51 5.16 -3.14
N ALA A 527 10.10 5.66 -4.31
CA ALA A 527 9.03 6.65 -4.40
C ALA A 527 7.61 6.07 -4.18
N GLY A 528 7.48 4.78 -4.00
CA GLY A 528 6.16 4.15 -4.04
C GLY A 528 5.53 4.20 -5.43
N LEU A 529 4.23 4.44 -5.50
CA LEU A 529 3.45 4.31 -6.73
C LEU A 529 3.51 5.56 -7.63
N ARG A 530 3.83 6.72 -7.07
CA ARG A 530 3.98 7.99 -7.82
C ARG A 530 5.19 8.76 -7.34
N GLN A 531 6.08 9.11 -8.27
CA GLN A 531 7.33 9.79 -7.98
C GLN A 531 7.20 11.31 -8.03
N ALA A 532 7.88 12.00 -7.12
CA ALA A 532 8.18 13.42 -7.20
C ALA A 532 9.71 13.64 -7.13
N ALA A 533 10.20 14.73 -7.72
CA ALA A 533 11.64 14.99 -7.83
C ALA A 533 12.33 15.25 -6.48
N ASN A 534 11.61 15.83 -5.51
CA ASN A 534 12.10 16.15 -4.16
C ASN A 534 10.93 16.46 -3.23
N ASP A 535 11.19 16.71 -1.94
CA ASP A 535 10.16 16.95 -0.93
C ASP A 535 9.30 18.20 -1.21
N ARG A 536 9.85 19.25 -1.83
CA ARG A 536 9.08 20.41 -2.26
C ARG A 536 8.12 20.05 -3.40
N GLU A 537 8.59 19.34 -4.40
CA GLU A 537 7.75 18.89 -5.52
C GLU A 537 6.71 17.86 -5.06
N ARG A 538 7.02 17.04 -4.04
CA ARG A 538 6.02 16.20 -3.36
C ARG A 538 4.90 17.04 -2.77
N GLY A 539 5.22 18.17 -2.16
CA GLY A 539 4.24 19.13 -1.66
C GLY A 539 3.39 19.75 -2.76
N VAL A 540 4.02 20.15 -3.87
CA VAL A 540 3.31 20.66 -5.06
C VAL A 540 2.37 19.59 -5.62
N ALA A 541 2.80 18.32 -5.68
CA ALA A 541 1.96 17.21 -6.12
C ALA A 541 0.76 17.00 -5.19
N TYR A 542 0.98 17.02 -3.87
CA TYR A 542 -0.08 16.94 -2.86
C TYR A 542 -1.13 18.03 -3.07
N ARG A 543 -0.69 19.29 -3.19
CA ARG A 543 -1.57 20.42 -3.39
C ARG A 543 -2.37 20.33 -4.68
N TYR A 544 -1.69 20.02 -5.78
CA TYR A 544 -2.34 19.82 -7.08
C TYR A 544 -3.41 18.74 -7.01
N TYR A 545 -3.09 17.59 -6.42
CA TYR A 545 -4.03 16.49 -6.25
C TYR A 545 -5.22 16.85 -5.36
N MET A 546 -4.96 17.36 -4.16
CA MET A 546 -5.99 17.66 -3.16
C MET A 546 -6.94 18.78 -3.60
N GLU A 547 -6.42 19.87 -4.18
CA GLU A 547 -7.27 20.95 -4.65
C GLU A 547 -8.12 20.52 -5.86
N ASN A 548 -7.57 19.70 -6.78
CA ASN A 548 -8.34 19.16 -7.91
C ASN A 548 -9.38 18.12 -7.45
N ALA A 549 -9.09 17.34 -6.41
CA ALA A 549 -10.06 16.49 -5.75
C ALA A 549 -11.21 17.31 -5.13
N ALA A 550 -10.87 18.32 -4.35
CA ALA A 550 -11.84 19.20 -3.71
C ALA A 550 -12.68 20.00 -4.72
N ALA A 551 -12.16 20.32 -5.90
CA ALA A 551 -12.93 21.01 -6.94
C ALA A 551 -14.10 20.15 -7.49
N MET A 552 -14.09 18.83 -7.29
CA MET A 552 -15.16 17.93 -7.72
C MET A 552 -16.35 17.98 -6.73
N PRO A 553 -17.58 18.30 -7.18
CA PRO A 553 -18.72 18.49 -6.28
C PRO A 553 -19.13 17.24 -5.47
N ALA A 554 -18.85 16.05 -6.00
CA ALA A 554 -19.22 14.80 -5.34
C ALA A 554 -18.11 14.23 -4.42
N LEU A 555 -16.88 14.75 -4.46
CA LEU A 555 -15.78 14.23 -3.67
C LEU A 555 -15.68 14.97 -2.34
N ILE A 556 -15.75 14.23 -1.23
CA ILE A 556 -15.87 14.79 0.13
C ILE A 556 -14.68 14.49 1.03
N GLY A 557 -13.65 13.85 0.52
CA GLY A 557 -12.43 13.60 1.27
C GLY A 557 -11.38 12.82 0.48
N ALA A 558 -10.12 12.98 0.91
CA ALA A 558 -9.00 12.19 0.42
C ALA A 558 -7.96 11.99 1.54
N HIS A 559 -7.48 10.76 1.68
CA HIS A 559 -6.52 10.37 2.70
C HIS A 559 -5.16 10.04 2.10
N TRP A 560 -4.11 10.55 2.74
CA TRP A 560 -2.74 10.32 2.36
C TRP A 560 -2.25 8.97 2.90
N PHE A 561 -1.73 8.13 2.06
CA PHE A 561 -1.05 6.90 2.43
C PHE A 561 0.46 7.11 2.36
N GLN A 562 1.20 7.31 3.46
CA GLN A 562 0.78 7.14 4.86
C GLN A 562 1.48 8.15 5.78
N TRP A 563 1.27 8.07 7.11
CA TRP A 563 1.81 9.01 8.10
C TRP A 563 3.33 9.06 8.16
N MET A 564 4.00 7.91 8.18
CA MET A 564 5.45 7.80 8.24
C MET A 564 6.02 7.07 7.03
N ASP A 565 7.33 7.25 6.78
CA ASP A 565 8.05 6.43 5.82
C ASP A 565 8.02 4.95 6.20
N GLU A 566 8.11 4.11 5.20
CA GLU A 566 8.26 2.68 5.39
C GLU A 566 9.71 2.31 5.72
N PRO A 567 9.96 1.12 6.32
CA PRO A 567 11.32 0.71 6.65
C PRO A 567 12.18 0.48 5.40
N ASN A 568 13.46 0.85 5.45
CA ASN A 568 14.41 0.65 4.35
C ASN A 568 14.49 -0.79 3.83
N THR A 569 14.29 -1.76 4.71
CA THR A 569 14.33 -3.20 4.39
C THR A 569 12.94 -3.78 4.12
N GLY A 570 11.97 -2.90 3.93
CA GLY A 570 10.58 -3.22 3.64
C GLY A 570 9.76 -3.56 4.88
N ARG A 571 8.46 -3.26 4.82
CA ARG A 571 7.48 -3.73 5.80
C ARG A 571 7.11 -5.20 5.52
N PHE A 572 6.10 -5.73 6.19
CA PHE A 572 5.70 -7.16 6.10
C PHE A 572 5.39 -7.66 4.67
N ASP A 573 4.96 -6.80 3.77
CA ASP A 573 4.66 -7.08 2.35
C ASP A 573 5.79 -6.66 1.40
N GLY A 574 6.88 -6.06 1.93
CA GLY A 574 8.10 -5.70 1.22
C GLY A 574 8.16 -4.26 0.73
N GLU A 575 7.09 -3.50 0.82
CA GLU A 575 7.11 -2.08 0.45
C GLU A 575 8.07 -1.29 1.34
N ASN A 576 8.83 -0.37 0.73
CA ASN A 576 9.83 0.46 1.40
C ASN A 576 9.79 1.91 0.87
N TYR A 577 8.67 2.57 1.01
CA TYR A 577 8.39 3.84 0.35
C TYR A 577 8.75 5.06 1.21
N ASN A 578 9.36 6.07 0.56
CA ASN A 578 9.55 7.41 1.14
C ASN A 578 8.33 8.28 0.86
N ILE A 579 7.29 8.10 1.66
CA ILE A 579 5.97 8.72 1.47
C ILE A 579 5.43 9.40 2.72
N GLY A 580 6.14 9.34 3.84
CA GLY A 580 5.68 9.84 5.13
C GLY A 580 5.55 11.37 5.22
N PHE A 581 4.71 11.85 6.12
CA PHE A 581 4.82 13.20 6.67
C PHE A 581 6.05 13.33 7.56
N VAL A 582 6.45 12.21 8.18
CA VAL A 582 7.63 12.08 9.02
C VAL A 582 8.52 10.94 8.56
N ASP A 583 9.82 11.06 8.77
CA ASP A 583 10.80 10.00 8.51
C ASP A 583 10.86 8.97 9.65
N VAL A 584 11.68 7.93 9.49
CA VAL A 584 11.87 6.86 10.49
C VAL A 584 12.38 7.38 11.85
N THR A 585 12.97 8.58 11.89
CA THR A 585 13.45 9.23 13.11
C THR A 585 12.44 10.18 13.74
N ASP A 586 11.16 10.09 13.33
CA ASP A 586 10.05 10.94 13.78
C ASP A 586 10.31 12.43 13.54
N ARG A 587 10.97 12.80 12.42
CA ARG A 587 11.15 14.18 11.99
C ARG A 587 10.31 14.49 10.77
N PRO A 588 9.65 15.67 10.76
CA PRO A 588 8.78 16.06 9.64
C PRO A 588 9.58 16.50 8.41
N TYR A 589 9.03 16.25 7.24
CA TYR A 589 9.50 16.78 5.96
C TYR A 589 9.04 18.23 5.76
N LYS A 590 9.85 19.20 6.20
CA LYS A 590 9.45 20.62 6.27
C LYS A 590 8.98 21.18 4.94
N ASP A 591 9.73 20.96 3.86
CA ASP A 591 9.42 21.48 2.52
C ASP A 591 8.11 20.88 1.96
N PHE A 592 7.82 19.62 2.28
CA PHE A 592 6.55 18.97 1.95
C PHE A 592 5.39 19.62 2.72
N LEU A 593 5.57 19.83 4.01
CA LEU A 593 4.54 20.36 4.90
C LEU A 593 4.18 21.83 4.63
N GLU A 594 5.06 22.63 4.02
CA GLU A 594 4.70 23.98 3.60
C GLU A 594 3.51 23.99 2.65
N GLU A 595 3.54 23.17 1.61
CA GLU A 595 2.46 23.06 0.62
C GLU A 595 1.22 22.36 1.21
N VAL A 596 1.40 21.37 2.12
CA VAL A 596 0.29 20.74 2.83
C VAL A 596 -0.50 21.78 3.62
N LYS A 597 0.18 22.57 4.44
CA LYS A 597 -0.45 23.64 5.25
C LYS A 597 -1.18 24.67 4.39
N GLU A 598 -0.57 25.07 3.29
CA GLU A 598 -1.19 26.01 2.36
C GLU A 598 -2.42 25.40 1.69
N THR A 599 -2.37 24.13 1.30
CA THR A 599 -3.54 23.41 0.76
C THR A 599 -4.71 23.42 1.75
N GLN A 600 -4.46 23.09 3.02
CA GLN A 600 -5.52 23.02 4.02
C GLN A 600 -6.22 24.39 4.26
N LYS A 601 -5.49 25.49 4.17
CA LYS A 601 -6.07 26.84 4.27
C LYS A 601 -7.06 27.16 3.14
N LEU A 602 -6.84 26.60 1.98
CA LEU A 602 -7.58 26.93 0.75
C LEU A 602 -8.70 25.92 0.43
N LEU A 603 -8.67 24.73 1.04
CA LEU A 603 -9.43 23.58 0.61
C LEU A 603 -10.95 23.82 0.64
N TYR A 604 -11.48 24.48 1.68
CA TYR A 604 -12.91 24.78 1.78
C TYR A 604 -13.37 25.79 0.71
N ALA A 605 -12.56 26.82 0.42
CA ALA A 605 -12.84 27.77 -0.65
C ALA A 605 -12.80 27.10 -2.04
N VAL A 606 -11.94 26.12 -2.23
CA VAL A 606 -11.90 25.32 -3.47
C VAL A 606 -13.13 24.42 -3.53
N HIS A 607 -13.49 23.71 -2.45
CA HIS A 607 -14.62 22.80 -2.47
C HIS A 607 -15.97 23.53 -2.55
N SER A 608 -16.10 24.73 -1.97
CA SER A 608 -17.30 25.57 -2.16
C SER A 608 -17.43 26.14 -3.59
N GLY A 609 -16.35 26.13 -4.37
CA GLY A 609 -16.30 26.70 -5.70
C GLY A 609 -15.97 28.21 -5.73
N GLU A 610 -15.65 28.78 -4.58
CA GLU A 610 -15.22 30.20 -4.46
C GLU A 610 -13.83 30.44 -5.05
N ARG A 611 -13.01 29.37 -5.12
CA ARG A 611 -11.65 29.38 -5.63
C ARG A 611 -11.41 28.25 -6.63
N ALA A 612 -10.70 28.53 -7.72
CA ALA A 612 -10.21 27.51 -8.64
C ALA A 612 -9.06 26.69 -8.00
N PRO A 613 -8.97 25.38 -8.29
CA PRO A 613 -7.87 24.56 -7.81
C PRO A 613 -6.52 24.98 -8.41
N SER A 614 -5.43 24.59 -7.77
CA SER A 614 -4.08 24.76 -8.29
C SER A 614 -3.93 24.12 -9.67
N SER A 615 -3.31 24.86 -10.59
CA SER A 615 -2.91 24.36 -11.91
C SER A 615 -1.43 23.95 -11.97
N LYS A 616 -0.67 24.18 -10.88
CA LYS A 616 0.77 23.88 -10.82
C LYS A 616 1.00 22.39 -10.63
N GLN A 617 1.56 21.76 -11.65
CA GLN A 617 1.98 20.35 -11.60
C GLN A 617 3.40 20.23 -11.04
N ALA A 618 3.64 19.13 -10.33
CA ALA A 618 4.95 18.81 -9.78
C ALA A 618 5.91 18.25 -10.84
N ARG A 619 7.19 18.46 -10.64
CA ARG A 619 8.24 17.77 -11.38
C ARG A 619 8.41 16.36 -10.81
N VAL A 620 8.67 15.38 -11.68
CA VAL A 620 8.85 13.97 -11.31
C VAL A 620 10.31 13.54 -11.27
N HIS A 621 11.21 14.31 -11.90
CA HIS A 621 12.69 14.12 -11.91
C HIS A 621 13.42 15.42 -12.18
#